data_0c075386876849a1a2d03f9f14ddaf5d
#
_entry.id   0c075386876849a1a2d03f9f14ddaf5d
#
_cell.length_a   1.000
_cell.length_b   1.000
_cell.length_c   1.000
_cell.angle_alpha   90.00
_cell.angle_beta   90.00
_cell.angle_gamma   90.00
#
_symmetry.space_group_name_H-M   'P 1'
#
loop_
_entity.id
_entity.type
_entity.pdbx_description
1 polymer ?
#
loop_
_entity_poly.entity_id
_entity_poly.type
_entity_poly.pdbx_seq_one_letter_code
_entity_poly.pdbx_strand_id
1 'polypeptide(L)'
;MMRFLRCAFVIARRDFSATVLSKTFIFFLLGPLFPLLFGGVFGSIGARVAQQTDRPVVAVIAPQDEFQRLAAARAQLAEAIGGDALVSLVGYSPEPDLAAQQKRLLASRSPPIRAVLSGGLENPKLAGALGGDPGAVGQLKMLIANARSGSAARAPNLPVTAIAVSSGSLAKDRASTAQIAQVALFLLTLMLSTMVLSQLIEEKSNKVIEIIAAAMPIDAMFVGKLFAMLSASILGLVVWITSGALLIQLVKHGGVATLPTPAVGWPAFLALGVIYFGMNYLLFGAAFLMIGAQASTAREVQTLSMPVTFAQVLIFGFAAAAIGDSNSTTGLAAAIFPLSSPMTMLARGAEQPELWPHLGAILWQALWVGLILRAGAQLFRKTVLKSGPRLPWWRFGRA
;
A
#
# COMPACT_ATOMS: atom_id res chain seq x y z
N MET A 1 -28.80 -13.83 23.75
CA MET A 1 -27.74 -12.88 23.40
C MET A 1 -26.62 -12.85 24.43
N MET A 2 -26.86 -12.64 25.73
CA MET A 2 -25.83 -12.63 26.79
C MET A 2 -24.98 -13.90 26.88
N ARG A 3 -25.59 -15.10 26.78
CA ARG A 3 -24.86 -16.38 26.80
C ARG A 3 -23.92 -16.52 25.61
N PHE A 4 -24.34 -16.08 24.41
CA PHE A 4 -23.51 -16.07 23.20
C PHE A 4 -22.26 -15.18 23.36
N LEU A 5 -22.45 -13.92 23.79
CA LEU A 5 -21.35 -12.98 23.98
C LEU A 5 -20.37 -13.46 25.06
N ARG A 6 -20.88 -14.05 26.16
CA ARG A 6 -20.03 -14.60 27.21
C ARG A 6 -19.20 -15.79 26.72
N CYS A 7 -19.78 -16.70 25.94
CA CYS A 7 -19.05 -17.80 25.35
C CYS A 7 -17.99 -17.31 24.36
N ALA A 8 -18.35 -16.38 23.46
CA ALA A 8 -17.42 -15.79 22.49
C ALA A 8 -16.24 -15.07 23.21
N PHE A 9 -16.51 -14.34 24.28
CA PHE A 9 -15.48 -13.67 25.06
C PHE A 9 -14.52 -14.64 25.77
N VAL A 10 -15.04 -15.73 26.35
CA VAL A 10 -14.21 -16.75 27.02
C VAL A 10 -13.25 -17.40 26.00
N ILE A 11 -13.76 -17.74 24.81
CA ILE A 11 -12.93 -18.28 23.73
C ILE A 11 -11.91 -17.24 23.29
N ALA A 12 -12.36 -15.99 23.05
CA ALA A 12 -11.49 -14.92 22.61
C ALA A 12 -10.32 -14.69 23.59
N ARG A 13 -10.59 -14.67 24.90
CA ARG A 13 -9.55 -14.51 25.92
C ARG A 13 -8.55 -15.67 25.93
N ARG A 14 -9.05 -16.91 25.86
CA ARG A 14 -8.19 -18.10 25.83
C ARG A 14 -7.27 -18.10 24.61
N ASP A 15 -7.86 -17.93 23.43
CA ASP A 15 -7.13 -18.00 22.16
C ASP A 15 -6.18 -16.81 21.99
N PHE A 16 -6.56 -15.62 22.46
CA PHE A 16 -5.66 -14.47 22.51
C PHE A 16 -4.41 -14.76 23.33
N SER A 17 -4.58 -15.27 24.57
CA SER A 17 -3.42 -15.58 25.41
C SER A 17 -2.55 -16.68 24.81
N ALA A 18 -3.17 -17.72 24.26
CA ALA A 18 -2.46 -18.82 23.59
C ALA A 18 -1.67 -18.30 22.35
N THR A 19 -2.26 -17.39 21.57
CA THR A 19 -1.61 -16.81 20.39
C THR A 19 -0.44 -15.93 20.78
N VAL A 20 -0.65 -14.97 21.69
CA VAL A 20 0.36 -13.96 22.06
C VAL A 20 1.58 -14.60 22.73
N LEU A 21 1.37 -15.67 23.51
CA LEU A 21 2.46 -16.40 24.16
C LEU A 21 3.08 -17.48 23.27
N SER A 22 2.60 -17.68 22.05
CA SER A 22 3.15 -18.66 21.12
C SER A 22 4.53 -18.23 20.58
N LYS A 23 5.43 -19.22 20.40
CA LYS A 23 6.75 -18.97 19.80
C LYS A 23 6.63 -18.35 18.40
N THR A 24 5.63 -18.76 17.63
CA THR A 24 5.35 -18.26 16.28
C THR A 24 5.00 -16.78 16.31
N PHE A 25 4.17 -16.34 17.27
CA PHE A 25 3.81 -14.93 17.41
C PHE A 25 4.99 -14.07 17.88
N ILE A 26 5.78 -14.56 18.82
CA ILE A 26 7.00 -13.87 19.27
C ILE A 26 7.97 -13.71 18.10
N PHE A 27 8.16 -14.75 17.29
CA PHE A 27 8.98 -14.66 16.07
C PHE A 27 8.41 -13.65 15.06
N PHE A 28 7.09 -13.61 14.89
CA PHE A 28 6.42 -12.61 14.06
C PHE A 28 6.66 -11.17 14.54
N LEU A 29 6.73 -10.94 15.87
CA LEU A 29 7.05 -9.61 16.42
C LEU A 29 8.46 -9.12 16.04
N LEU A 30 9.37 -10.03 15.70
CA LEU A 30 10.70 -9.68 15.17
C LEU A 30 10.67 -9.25 13.68
N GLY A 31 9.51 -9.36 13.06
CA GLY A 31 9.30 -9.01 11.64
C GLY A 31 9.86 -7.66 11.19
N PRO A 32 9.72 -6.54 11.97
CA PRO A 32 10.32 -5.25 11.63
C PRO A 32 11.84 -5.26 11.47
N LEU A 33 12.52 -6.25 12.04
CA LEU A 33 13.97 -6.40 11.89
C LEU A 33 14.37 -6.97 10.52
N PHE A 34 13.47 -7.71 9.83
CA PHE A 34 13.74 -8.28 8.51
C PHE A 34 14.03 -7.22 7.42
N PRO A 35 13.24 -6.12 7.30
CA PRO A 35 13.56 -5.05 6.36
C PRO A 35 14.92 -4.41 6.61
N LEU A 36 15.40 -4.35 7.86
CA LEU A 36 16.73 -3.84 8.17
C LEU A 36 17.84 -4.79 7.71
N LEU A 37 17.64 -6.10 7.91
CA LEU A 37 18.61 -7.10 7.49
C LEU A 37 18.66 -7.23 5.96
N PHE A 38 17.51 -7.11 5.30
CA PHE A 38 17.38 -7.27 3.85
C PHE A 38 17.25 -5.95 3.09
N GLY A 39 16.88 -4.86 3.76
CA GLY A 39 16.66 -3.53 3.16
C GLY A 39 17.92 -2.93 2.55
N GLY A 40 19.10 -3.22 3.11
CA GLY A 40 20.38 -2.84 2.52
C GLY A 40 20.62 -3.52 1.15
N VAL A 41 20.17 -4.76 1.01
CA VAL A 41 20.35 -5.54 -0.22
C VAL A 41 19.25 -5.21 -1.25
N PHE A 42 17.98 -5.23 -0.83
CA PHE A 42 16.84 -5.07 -1.75
C PHE A 42 16.41 -3.60 -1.92
N GLY A 43 16.65 -2.75 -0.94
CA GLY A 43 16.33 -1.32 -1.01
C GLY A 43 17.08 -0.58 -2.10
N SER A 44 18.34 -0.96 -2.35
CA SER A 44 19.15 -0.41 -3.45
C SER A 44 18.61 -0.83 -4.83
N ILE A 45 18.07 -2.03 -4.95
CA ILE A 45 17.44 -2.54 -6.18
C ILE A 45 16.10 -1.85 -6.42
N GLY A 46 15.27 -1.75 -5.37
CA GLY A 46 13.98 -1.06 -5.43
C GLY A 46 14.12 0.43 -5.74
N ALA A 47 15.10 1.10 -5.15
CA ALA A 47 15.39 2.51 -5.44
C ALA A 47 15.83 2.73 -6.89
N ARG A 48 16.62 1.83 -7.47
CA ARG A 48 17.02 1.89 -8.90
C ARG A 48 15.80 1.69 -9.83
N VAL A 49 14.93 0.74 -9.51
CA VAL A 49 13.70 0.51 -10.28
C VAL A 49 12.73 1.69 -10.16
N ALA A 50 12.55 2.26 -8.96
CA ALA A 50 11.71 3.44 -8.75
C ALA A 50 12.23 4.69 -9.49
N GLN A 51 13.57 4.89 -9.53
CA GLN A 51 14.16 6.00 -10.28
C GLN A 51 13.96 5.88 -11.80
N GLN A 52 13.82 4.68 -12.33
CA GLN A 52 13.57 4.46 -13.75
C GLN A 52 12.11 4.78 -14.15
N THR A 53 11.17 4.77 -13.22
CA THR A 53 9.74 4.92 -13.51
C THR A 53 9.24 6.38 -13.35
N ASP A 54 10.03 7.26 -12.72
CA ASP A 54 9.59 8.60 -12.31
C ASP A 54 10.19 9.69 -13.21
N ARG A 55 9.51 10.05 -14.29
CA ARG A 55 9.89 11.19 -15.13
C ARG A 55 9.53 12.51 -14.45
N PRO A 56 10.50 13.31 -14.03
CA PRO A 56 10.18 14.62 -13.49
C PRO A 56 9.59 15.51 -14.58
N VAL A 57 8.42 16.11 -14.28
CA VAL A 57 7.80 17.10 -15.14
C VAL A 57 8.41 18.46 -14.84
N VAL A 58 8.97 19.07 -15.88
CA VAL A 58 9.56 20.43 -15.83
C VAL A 58 8.70 21.37 -16.64
N ALA A 59 8.17 22.40 -16.00
CA ALA A 59 7.52 23.50 -16.70
C ALA A 59 8.59 24.42 -17.29
N VAL A 60 8.43 24.79 -18.55
CA VAL A 60 9.32 25.72 -19.26
C VAL A 60 8.57 27.00 -19.53
N ILE A 61 8.99 28.11 -18.91
CA ILE A 61 8.46 29.45 -19.18
C ILE A 61 9.37 30.10 -20.22
N ALA A 62 8.96 30.08 -21.48
CA ALA A 62 9.72 30.63 -22.60
C ALA A 62 8.78 31.03 -23.75
N PRO A 63 9.22 31.88 -24.68
CA PRO A 63 8.56 32.10 -25.96
C PRO A 63 8.35 30.79 -26.71
N GLN A 64 7.31 30.71 -27.53
CA GLN A 64 6.91 29.44 -28.17
C GLN A 64 7.98 28.89 -29.10
N ASP A 65 8.75 29.74 -29.79
CA ASP A 65 9.85 29.38 -30.66
C ASP A 65 11.02 28.73 -29.89
N GLU A 66 11.34 29.25 -28.70
CA GLU A 66 12.38 28.68 -27.83
C GLU A 66 11.94 27.34 -27.24
N PHE A 67 10.67 27.25 -26.82
CA PHE A 67 10.12 25.99 -26.36
C PHE A 67 10.12 24.92 -27.46
N GLN A 68 9.78 25.28 -28.71
CA GLN A 68 9.83 24.33 -29.82
C GLN A 68 11.26 23.84 -30.11
N ARG A 69 12.28 24.71 -30.01
CA ARG A 69 13.69 24.30 -30.13
C ARG A 69 14.08 23.31 -29.01
N LEU A 70 13.66 23.58 -27.79
CA LEU A 70 13.94 22.68 -26.65
C LEU A 70 13.21 21.34 -26.81
N ALA A 71 11.97 21.35 -27.29
CA ALA A 71 11.20 20.15 -27.57
C ALA A 71 11.80 19.32 -28.71
N ALA A 72 12.28 19.98 -29.77
CA ALA A 72 12.99 19.32 -30.86
C ALA A 72 14.32 18.69 -30.41
N ALA A 73 15.10 19.39 -29.57
CA ALA A 73 16.32 18.84 -28.97
C ALA A 73 16.00 17.63 -28.07
N ARG A 74 14.87 17.68 -27.35
CA ARG A 74 14.42 16.51 -26.57
C ARG A 74 14.00 15.35 -27.46
N ALA A 75 13.32 15.59 -28.59
CA ALA A 75 12.91 14.54 -29.51
C ALA A 75 14.13 13.84 -30.13
N GLN A 76 15.15 14.60 -30.53
CA GLN A 76 16.41 14.04 -31.06
C GLN A 76 17.15 13.18 -30.04
N LEU A 77 17.26 13.65 -28.79
CA LEU A 77 17.84 12.85 -27.71
C LEU A 77 16.99 11.61 -27.37
N ALA A 78 15.68 11.71 -27.48
CA ALA A 78 14.76 10.60 -27.24
C ALA A 78 14.92 9.45 -28.24
N GLU A 79 15.28 9.75 -29.49
CA GLU A 79 15.65 8.74 -30.52
C GLU A 79 16.93 7.99 -30.15
N ALA A 80 17.89 8.68 -29.52
CA ALA A 80 19.19 8.09 -29.18
C ALA A 80 19.18 7.26 -27.87
N ILE A 81 18.48 7.73 -26.85
CA ILE A 81 18.54 7.12 -25.49
C ILE A 81 17.19 6.63 -24.96
N GLY A 82 16.12 6.74 -25.75
CA GLY A 82 14.75 6.41 -25.36
C GLY A 82 14.04 7.59 -24.69
N GLY A 83 12.80 7.85 -25.12
CA GLY A 83 11.99 8.96 -24.59
C GLY A 83 11.65 8.82 -23.09
N ASP A 84 11.73 7.59 -22.59
CA ASP A 84 11.41 7.22 -21.21
C ASP A 84 12.52 7.61 -20.22
N ALA A 85 13.74 7.77 -20.71
CA ALA A 85 14.89 8.18 -19.90
C ALA A 85 15.00 9.70 -19.71
N LEU A 86 14.19 10.50 -20.42
CA LEU A 86 14.29 11.96 -20.41
C LEU A 86 13.19 12.63 -19.58
N VAL A 87 13.54 13.78 -18.97
CA VAL A 87 12.59 14.67 -18.31
C VAL A 87 11.43 15.04 -19.22
N SER A 88 10.22 15.14 -18.67
CA SER A 88 9.04 15.62 -19.39
C SER A 88 9.00 17.15 -19.37
N LEU A 89 8.79 17.78 -20.55
CA LEU A 89 8.73 19.23 -20.67
C LEU A 89 7.30 19.67 -20.98
N VAL A 90 6.83 20.71 -20.27
CA VAL A 90 5.55 21.36 -20.53
C VAL A 90 5.77 22.87 -20.71
N GLY A 91 5.41 23.41 -21.86
CA GLY A 91 5.62 24.80 -22.22
C GLY A 91 4.54 25.73 -21.68
N TYR A 92 4.97 26.90 -21.21
CA TYR A 92 4.10 28.00 -20.78
C TYR A 92 4.64 29.30 -21.34
N SER A 93 3.73 30.17 -21.85
CA SER A 93 4.10 31.53 -22.26
C SER A 93 4.47 32.36 -21.05
N PRO A 94 5.48 33.25 -21.16
CA PRO A 94 5.87 34.14 -20.06
C PRO A 94 4.77 35.16 -19.73
N GLU A 95 4.47 35.30 -18.44
CA GLU A 95 3.56 36.32 -17.92
C GLU A 95 4.33 37.56 -17.40
N PRO A 96 3.68 38.74 -17.23
CA PRO A 96 4.35 39.92 -16.71
C PRO A 96 5.00 39.72 -15.34
N ASP A 97 4.40 38.95 -14.46
CA ASP A 97 4.96 38.56 -13.15
C ASP A 97 5.44 37.09 -13.18
N LEU A 98 6.71 36.90 -13.57
CA LEU A 98 7.34 35.61 -13.63
C LEU A 98 7.43 34.94 -12.26
N ALA A 99 7.58 35.66 -11.16
CA ALA A 99 7.71 35.09 -9.84
C ALA A 99 6.37 34.49 -9.37
N ALA A 100 5.27 35.20 -9.58
CA ALA A 100 3.93 34.72 -9.31
C ALA A 100 3.59 33.51 -10.20
N GLN A 101 3.96 33.52 -11.48
CA GLN A 101 3.78 32.42 -12.41
C GLN A 101 4.56 31.17 -11.96
N GLN A 102 5.83 31.30 -11.58
CA GLN A 102 6.64 30.21 -11.06
C GLN A 102 6.02 29.57 -9.81
N LYS A 103 5.62 30.40 -8.84
CA LYS A 103 4.99 29.94 -7.61
C LYS A 103 3.70 29.18 -7.88
N ARG A 104 2.88 29.66 -8.79
CA ARG A 104 1.61 29.03 -9.20
C ARG A 104 1.84 27.70 -9.91
N LEU A 105 2.83 27.61 -10.81
CA LEU A 105 3.18 26.38 -11.51
C LEU A 105 3.74 25.32 -10.55
N LEU A 106 4.59 25.71 -9.61
CA LEU A 106 5.12 24.79 -8.58
C LEU A 106 4.03 24.29 -7.62
N ALA A 107 2.93 25.03 -7.48
CA ALA A 107 1.76 24.60 -6.70
C ALA A 107 0.75 23.78 -7.51
N SER A 108 0.93 23.66 -8.85
CA SER A 108 0.03 22.88 -9.71
C SER A 108 0.03 21.39 -9.34
N ARG A 109 -1.16 20.80 -9.29
CA ARG A 109 -1.36 19.37 -9.01
C ARG A 109 -1.56 18.53 -10.27
N SER A 110 -1.90 19.15 -11.40
CA SER A 110 -2.15 18.47 -12.67
C SER A 110 -1.70 19.32 -13.84
N PRO A 111 -0.55 19.02 -14.49
CA PRO A 111 0.44 18.00 -14.10
C PRO A 111 1.23 18.39 -12.84
N PRO A 112 1.77 17.41 -12.09
CA PRO A 112 2.59 17.65 -10.91
C PRO A 112 4.00 18.14 -11.31
N ILE A 113 4.20 19.47 -11.28
CA ILE A 113 5.45 20.10 -11.72
C ILE A 113 6.50 20.00 -10.61
N ARG A 114 7.68 19.43 -10.93
CA ARG A 114 8.81 19.32 -9.99
C ARG A 114 9.75 20.51 -10.04
N ALA A 115 9.87 21.15 -11.19
CA ALA A 115 10.67 22.35 -11.35
C ALA A 115 10.15 23.22 -12.49
N VAL A 116 10.53 24.49 -12.47
CA VAL A 116 10.24 25.48 -13.49
C VAL A 116 11.56 26.01 -14.06
N LEU A 117 11.72 25.86 -15.37
CA LEU A 117 12.80 26.47 -16.13
C LEU A 117 12.31 27.81 -16.69
N SER A 118 13.01 28.89 -16.40
CA SER A 118 12.70 30.25 -16.83
C SER A 118 13.96 30.95 -17.37
N GLY A 119 13.79 32.14 -17.92
CA GLY A 119 14.90 32.97 -18.44
C GLY A 119 15.34 32.57 -19.86
N GLY A 120 14.54 31.77 -20.55
CA GLY A 120 14.78 31.39 -21.93
C GLY A 120 16.02 30.52 -22.13
N LEU A 121 16.44 30.36 -23.38
CA LEU A 121 17.64 29.58 -23.72
C LEU A 121 18.94 30.33 -23.41
N GLU A 122 18.95 31.65 -23.40
CA GLU A 122 20.16 32.49 -23.19
C GLU A 122 20.60 32.54 -21.72
N ASN A 123 19.64 32.78 -20.80
CA ASN A 123 19.90 32.87 -19.36
C ASN A 123 19.01 31.90 -18.54
N PRO A 124 19.16 30.61 -18.70
CA PRO A 124 18.29 29.62 -18.08
C PRO A 124 18.45 29.63 -16.56
N LYS A 125 17.31 29.70 -15.87
CA LYS A 125 17.22 29.59 -14.40
C LYS A 125 16.27 28.47 -14.06
N LEU A 126 16.68 27.55 -13.18
CA LEU A 126 15.87 26.43 -12.72
C LEU A 126 15.45 26.70 -11.27
N ALA A 127 14.15 26.69 -11.00
CA ALA A 127 13.58 26.79 -9.67
C ALA A 127 12.72 25.55 -9.39
N GLY A 128 12.94 24.88 -8.25
CA GLY A 128 12.15 23.72 -7.86
C GLY A 128 12.91 22.63 -7.11
N ALA A 129 12.29 21.48 -6.93
CA ALA A 129 12.79 20.37 -6.11
C ALA A 129 13.61 19.35 -6.94
N LEU A 130 14.35 19.77 -7.96
CA LEU A 130 15.25 18.92 -8.76
C LEU A 130 16.70 18.91 -8.24
N GLY A 131 17.04 19.73 -7.24
CA GLY A 131 18.41 19.83 -6.71
C GLY A 131 18.96 18.52 -6.12
N GLY A 132 18.07 17.61 -5.72
CA GLY A 132 18.44 16.26 -5.26
C GLY A 132 18.56 15.20 -6.37
N ASP A 133 18.36 15.57 -7.65
CA ASP A 133 18.44 14.69 -8.81
C ASP A 133 19.46 15.23 -9.83
N PRO A 134 20.75 14.94 -9.63
CA PRO A 134 21.82 15.40 -10.53
C PRO A 134 21.63 14.94 -11.98
N GLY A 135 20.98 13.78 -12.16
CA GLY A 135 20.69 13.23 -13.49
C GLY A 135 19.71 14.10 -14.28
N ALA A 136 18.59 14.47 -13.68
CA ALA A 136 17.58 15.33 -14.32
C ALA A 136 18.13 16.74 -14.62
N VAL A 137 18.93 17.29 -13.71
CA VAL A 137 19.60 18.60 -13.94
C VAL A 137 20.63 18.47 -15.08
N GLY A 138 21.38 17.39 -15.13
CA GLY A 138 22.33 17.11 -16.22
C GLY A 138 21.63 17.00 -17.58
N GLN A 139 20.49 16.28 -17.63
CA GLN A 139 19.66 16.17 -18.83
C GLN A 139 19.17 17.55 -19.31
N LEU A 140 18.66 18.37 -18.42
CA LEU A 140 18.22 19.75 -18.76
C LEU A 140 19.36 20.60 -19.33
N LYS A 141 20.55 20.53 -18.74
CA LYS A 141 21.74 21.20 -19.24
C LYS A 141 22.09 20.76 -20.68
N MET A 142 22.05 19.45 -20.94
CA MET A 142 22.30 18.91 -22.27
C MET A 142 21.22 19.32 -23.29
N LEU A 143 19.95 19.30 -22.88
CA LEU A 143 18.83 19.75 -23.72
C LEU A 143 18.95 21.22 -24.10
N ILE A 144 19.28 22.09 -23.14
CA ILE A 144 19.48 23.54 -23.38
C ILE A 144 20.69 23.75 -24.29
N ALA A 145 21.79 23.03 -24.07
CA ALA A 145 22.97 23.12 -24.90
C ALA A 145 22.68 22.72 -26.36
N ASN A 146 21.95 21.61 -26.57
CA ASN A 146 21.56 21.15 -27.90
C ASN A 146 20.56 22.11 -28.57
N ALA A 147 19.59 22.66 -27.82
CA ALA A 147 18.63 23.63 -28.32
C ALA A 147 19.29 24.97 -28.77
N ARG A 148 20.45 25.33 -28.18
CA ARG A 148 21.22 26.53 -28.53
C ARG A 148 22.01 26.37 -29.80
N SER A 149 22.65 25.23 -30.02
CA SER A 149 23.71 25.08 -31.03
C SER A 149 23.42 24.06 -32.10
N GLY A 150 22.36 23.26 -31.97
CA GLY A 150 22.09 22.15 -32.91
C GLY A 150 23.22 21.11 -33.00
N SER A 151 24.26 21.20 -32.18
CA SER A 151 25.46 20.37 -32.17
C SER A 151 26.09 20.38 -30.79
N ALA A 152 26.86 19.37 -30.43
CA ALA A 152 27.42 19.07 -29.09
C ALA A 152 28.14 20.26 -28.42
N ALA A 153 27.40 21.24 -27.94
CA ALA A 153 27.91 22.39 -27.23
C ALA A 153 28.12 22.11 -25.75
N ARG A 154 29.04 22.81 -25.12
CA ARG A 154 29.32 22.75 -23.70
C ARG A 154 28.08 23.09 -22.91
N ALA A 155 27.67 22.21 -21.97
CA ALA A 155 26.51 22.41 -21.12
C ALA A 155 26.56 23.79 -20.39
N PRO A 156 25.50 24.59 -20.41
CA PRO A 156 25.46 25.90 -19.76
C PRO A 156 25.53 25.78 -18.24
N ASN A 157 26.03 26.82 -17.60
CA ASN A 157 25.89 26.94 -16.14
C ASN A 157 24.43 27.23 -15.82
N LEU A 158 23.76 26.33 -15.08
CA LEU A 158 22.37 26.46 -14.69
C LEU A 158 22.30 26.81 -13.20
N PRO A 159 22.01 28.08 -12.82
CA PRO A 159 21.81 28.40 -11.41
C PRO A 159 20.52 27.71 -10.92
N VAL A 160 20.66 26.87 -9.89
CA VAL A 160 19.56 26.12 -9.28
C VAL A 160 19.18 26.81 -7.97
N THR A 161 17.96 27.34 -7.92
CA THR A 161 17.37 27.81 -6.65
C THR A 161 16.58 26.65 -6.05
N ALA A 162 17.09 26.07 -4.98
CA ALA A 162 16.44 24.98 -4.27
C ALA A 162 15.18 25.50 -3.56
N ILE A 163 14.01 25.00 -3.95
CA ILE A 163 12.74 25.20 -3.24
C ILE A 163 12.44 23.90 -2.50
N ALA A 164 12.23 23.99 -1.19
CA ALA A 164 12.12 22.82 -0.32
C ALA A 164 10.96 21.89 -0.69
N VAL A 165 9.85 22.42 -1.19
CA VAL A 165 8.64 21.62 -1.49
C VAL A 165 7.98 22.11 -2.78
N SER A 166 7.73 21.18 -3.71
CA SER A 166 6.85 21.39 -4.86
C SER A 166 5.66 20.42 -4.79
N SER A 167 4.56 20.72 -5.48
CA SER A 167 3.41 19.81 -5.54
C SER A 167 3.80 18.42 -6.07
N GLY A 168 4.71 18.36 -7.04
CA GLY A 168 5.22 17.10 -7.60
C GLY A 168 6.09 16.31 -6.63
N SER A 169 6.92 16.98 -5.79
CA SER A 169 7.67 16.28 -4.74
C SER A 169 6.76 15.76 -3.65
N LEU A 170 5.77 16.57 -3.21
CA LEU A 170 4.76 16.13 -2.25
C LEU A 170 3.93 14.97 -2.76
N ALA A 171 3.49 14.98 -4.02
CA ALA A 171 2.74 13.89 -4.62
C ALA A 171 3.55 12.59 -4.62
N LYS A 172 4.83 12.65 -4.99
CA LYS A 172 5.75 11.51 -4.95
C LYS A 172 5.95 10.97 -3.54
N ASP A 173 6.22 11.85 -2.58
CA ASP A 173 6.44 11.49 -1.19
C ASP A 173 5.18 10.84 -0.59
N ARG A 174 4.00 11.37 -0.89
CA ARG A 174 2.71 10.81 -0.47
C ARG A 174 2.41 9.47 -1.14
N ALA A 175 2.69 9.32 -2.43
CA ALA A 175 2.57 8.05 -3.13
C ALA A 175 3.53 6.99 -2.54
N SER A 176 4.76 7.36 -2.17
CA SER A 176 5.68 6.47 -1.48
C SER A 176 5.15 6.04 -0.10
N THR A 177 4.57 6.97 0.66
CA THR A 177 3.93 6.67 1.95
C THR A 177 2.73 5.74 1.75
N ALA A 178 1.90 5.98 0.72
CA ALA A 178 0.77 5.13 0.34
C ALA A 178 1.23 3.70 0.02
N GLN A 179 2.28 3.58 -0.79
CA GLN A 179 2.84 2.28 -1.18
C GLN A 179 3.39 1.50 0.01
N ILE A 180 4.19 2.14 0.87
CA ILE A 180 4.75 1.50 2.07
C ILE A 180 3.63 1.04 2.99
N ALA A 181 2.62 1.87 3.26
CA ALA A 181 1.50 1.52 4.11
C ALA A 181 0.67 0.38 3.54
N GLN A 182 0.43 0.38 2.22
CA GLN A 182 -0.31 -0.67 1.53
C GLN A 182 0.43 -2.01 1.55
N VAL A 183 1.75 -2.00 1.30
CA VAL A 183 2.61 -3.19 1.39
C VAL A 183 2.62 -3.71 2.83
N ALA A 184 2.77 -2.82 3.82
CA ALA A 184 2.76 -3.22 5.23
C ALA A 184 1.41 -3.85 5.62
N LEU A 185 0.28 -3.24 5.22
CA LEU A 185 -1.05 -3.78 5.47
C LEU A 185 -1.23 -5.15 4.82
N PHE A 186 -0.79 -5.30 3.56
CA PHE A 186 -0.84 -6.58 2.84
C PHE A 186 -0.02 -7.66 3.54
N LEU A 187 1.26 -7.39 3.84
CA LEU A 187 2.16 -8.36 4.48
C LEU A 187 1.67 -8.75 5.88
N LEU A 188 1.25 -7.79 6.68
CA LEU A 188 0.68 -8.05 8.00
C LEU A 188 -0.57 -8.93 7.91
N THR A 189 -1.50 -8.58 7.01
CA THR A 189 -2.72 -9.38 6.81
C THR A 189 -2.39 -10.78 6.34
N LEU A 190 -1.47 -10.92 5.38
CA LEU A 190 -1.04 -12.22 4.86
C LEU A 190 -0.42 -13.11 5.95
N MET A 191 0.55 -12.57 6.69
CA MET A 191 1.25 -13.32 7.75
C MET A 191 0.30 -13.72 8.88
N LEU A 192 -0.51 -12.79 9.35
CA LEU A 192 -1.42 -13.04 10.46
C LEU A 192 -2.59 -13.95 10.06
N SER A 193 -3.08 -13.86 8.83
CA SER A 193 -4.10 -14.79 8.31
C SER A 193 -3.54 -16.22 8.18
N THR A 194 -2.27 -16.37 7.82
CA THR A 194 -1.58 -17.67 7.80
C THR A 194 -1.44 -18.26 9.22
N MET A 195 -1.26 -17.42 10.24
CA MET A 195 -1.26 -17.86 11.64
C MET A 195 -2.62 -18.43 12.07
N VAL A 196 -3.74 -17.79 11.63
CA VAL A 196 -5.09 -18.34 11.84
C VAL A 196 -5.19 -19.77 11.33
N LEU A 197 -4.68 -19.96 10.10
CA LEU A 197 -4.70 -21.24 9.44
C LEU A 197 -3.88 -22.29 10.20
N SER A 198 -2.66 -21.94 10.62
CA SER A 198 -1.78 -22.83 11.39
C SER A 198 -2.41 -23.27 12.71
N GLN A 199 -3.04 -22.35 13.44
CA GLN A 199 -3.74 -22.67 14.69
C GLN A 199 -4.95 -23.60 14.44
N LEU A 200 -5.69 -23.38 13.35
CA LEU A 200 -6.80 -24.26 13.00
C LEU A 200 -6.34 -25.69 12.70
N ILE A 201 -5.21 -25.82 12.00
CA ILE A 201 -4.59 -27.13 11.72
C ILE A 201 -4.26 -27.83 13.03
N GLU A 202 -3.60 -27.14 13.96
CA GLU A 202 -3.20 -27.69 15.25
C GLU A 202 -4.39 -28.11 16.10
N GLU A 203 -5.42 -27.26 16.22
CA GLU A 203 -6.64 -27.57 16.96
C GLU A 203 -7.42 -28.73 16.35
N LYS A 204 -7.45 -28.83 15.02
CA LYS A 204 -8.13 -29.93 14.34
C LYS A 204 -7.38 -31.25 14.52
N SER A 205 -6.06 -31.23 14.45
CA SER A 205 -5.21 -32.38 14.70
C SER A 205 -5.39 -32.92 16.13
N ASN A 206 -5.61 -32.02 17.09
CA ASN A 206 -5.80 -32.35 18.50
C ASN A 206 -7.29 -32.54 18.89
N LYS A 207 -8.23 -32.55 17.92
CA LYS A 207 -9.69 -32.67 18.12
C LYS A 207 -10.29 -31.62 19.09
N VAL A 208 -9.58 -30.54 19.34
CA VAL A 208 -10.01 -29.47 20.25
C VAL A 208 -11.32 -28.83 19.79
N ILE A 209 -11.47 -28.66 18.47
CA ILE A 209 -12.68 -28.08 17.85
C ILE A 209 -13.92 -28.93 18.15
N GLU A 210 -13.81 -30.25 18.11
CA GLU A 210 -14.93 -31.17 18.37
C GLU A 210 -15.37 -31.12 19.85
N ILE A 211 -14.42 -31.05 20.77
CA ILE A 211 -14.69 -30.93 22.21
C ILE A 211 -15.38 -29.59 22.52
N ILE A 212 -14.91 -28.49 21.95
CA ILE A 212 -15.50 -27.17 22.19
C ILE A 212 -16.89 -27.07 21.54
N ALA A 213 -17.07 -27.62 20.33
CA ALA A 213 -18.34 -27.60 19.63
C ALA A 213 -19.43 -28.40 20.37
N ALA A 214 -19.07 -29.41 21.18
CA ALA A 214 -19.99 -30.14 22.03
C ALA A 214 -20.45 -29.32 23.27
N ALA A 215 -19.63 -28.34 23.71
CA ALA A 215 -19.87 -27.57 24.93
C ALA A 215 -20.50 -26.19 24.69
N MET A 216 -20.34 -25.62 23.49
CA MET A 216 -20.69 -24.23 23.18
C MET A 216 -21.34 -24.04 21.81
N PRO A 217 -22.12 -22.95 21.60
CA PRO A 217 -22.63 -22.60 20.27
C PRO A 217 -21.49 -22.38 19.26
N ILE A 218 -21.55 -23.07 18.13
CA ILE A 218 -20.52 -23.02 17.08
C ILE A 218 -20.30 -21.63 16.55
N ASP A 219 -21.39 -20.83 16.41
CA ASP A 219 -21.30 -19.43 15.97
C ASP A 219 -20.50 -18.56 16.95
N ALA A 220 -20.63 -18.82 18.29
CA ALA A 220 -19.84 -18.14 19.30
C ALA A 220 -18.35 -18.51 19.22
N MET A 221 -18.06 -19.77 18.89
CA MET A 221 -16.69 -20.24 18.67
C MET A 221 -16.05 -19.54 17.46
N PHE A 222 -16.76 -19.47 16.33
CA PHE A 222 -16.26 -18.81 15.11
C PHE A 222 -15.95 -17.34 15.36
N VAL A 223 -16.91 -16.60 15.92
CA VAL A 223 -16.78 -15.17 16.21
C VAL A 223 -15.70 -14.93 17.27
N GLY A 224 -15.73 -15.70 18.36
CA GLY A 224 -14.74 -15.59 19.45
C GLY A 224 -13.32 -15.79 18.96
N LYS A 225 -13.11 -16.78 18.10
CA LYS A 225 -11.79 -17.06 17.49
C LYS A 225 -11.31 -15.93 16.61
N LEU A 226 -12.16 -15.41 15.73
CA LEU A 226 -11.81 -14.27 14.87
C LEU A 226 -11.42 -13.03 15.67
N PHE A 227 -12.19 -12.71 16.71
CA PHE A 227 -11.89 -11.55 17.55
C PHE A 227 -10.66 -11.75 18.43
N ALA A 228 -10.38 -12.97 18.90
CA ALA A 228 -9.13 -13.29 19.59
C ALA A 228 -7.92 -12.99 18.72
N MET A 229 -7.97 -13.49 17.50
CA MET A 229 -6.89 -13.33 16.53
C MET A 229 -6.76 -11.90 16.03
N LEU A 230 -7.87 -11.19 15.81
CA LEU A 230 -7.85 -9.76 15.49
C LEU A 230 -7.19 -8.95 16.61
N SER A 231 -7.53 -9.24 17.89
CA SER A 231 -6.92 -8.55 19.03
C SER A 231 -5.42 -8.80 19.13
N ALA A 232 -4.97 -10.05 18.91
CA ALA A 232 -3.56 -10.38 18.83
C ALA A 232 -2.87 -9.68 17.66
N SER A 233 -3.55 -9.60 16.52
CA SER A 233 -3.04 -8.93 15.32
C SER A 233 -2.90 -7.43 15.51
N ILE A 234 -3.84 -6.79 16.19
CA ILE A 234 -3.74 -5.35 16.55
C ILE A 234 -2.56 -5.12 17.49
N LEU A 235 -2.34 -6.01 18.46
CA LEU A 235 -1.15 -5.94 19.32
C LEU A 235 0.14 -6.03 18.49
N GLY A 236 0.21 -6.98 17.56
CA GLY A 236 1.32 -7.11 16.62
C GLY A 236 1.54 -5.85 15.78
N LEU A 237 0.46 -5.27 15.24
CA LEU A 237 0.49 -4.02 14.47
C LEU A 237 1.05 -2.86 15.31
N VAL A 238 0.61 -2.70 16.55
CA VAL A 238 1.13 -1.66 17.46
C VAL A 238 2.62 -1.85 17.71
N VAL A 239 3.06 -3.08 17.98
CA VAL A 239 4.49 -3.39 18.16
C VAL A 239 5.28 -3.09 16.89
N TRP A 240 4.76 -3.40 15.72
CA TRP A 240 5.42 -3.13 14.44
C TRP A 240 5.54 -1.64 14.15
N ILE A 241 4.47 -0.86 14.38
CA ILE A 241 4.49 0.60 14.18
C ILE A 241 5.48 1.25 15.15
N THR A 242 5.43 0.88 16.43
CA THR A 242 6.32 1.48 17.46
C THR A 242 7.77 1.09 17.24
N SER A 243 8.06 -0.18 16.91
CA SER A 243 9.40 -0.64 16.59
C SER A 243 9.94 0.03 15.34
N GLY A 244 9.12 0.13 14.29
CA GLY A 244 9.48 0.82 13.04
C GLY A 244 9.78 2.30 13.27
N ALA A 245 8.96 3.00 14.04
CA ALA A 245 9.18 4.40 14.41
C ALA A 245 10.48 4.57 15.22
N LEU A 246 10.73 3.68 16.19
CA LEU A 246 11.97 3.70 16.99
C LEU A 246 13.21 3.47 16.11
N LEU A 247 13.14 2.52 15.19
CA LEU A 247 14.23 2.23 14.27
C LEU A 247 14.54 3.42 13.35
N ILE A 248 13.51 4.08 12.81
CA ILE A 248 13.69 5.30 12.01
C ILE A 248 14.32 6.40 12.84
N GLN A 249 13.89 6.55 14.10
CA GLN A 249 14.46 7.53 15.04
C GLN A 249 15.95 7.29 15.32
N LEU A 250 16.38 6.03 15.37
CA LEU A 250 17.76 5.66 15.65
C LEU A 250 18.68 5.75 14.41
N VAL A 251 18.15 5.40 13.22
CA VAL A 251 18.96 5.26 12.00
C VAL A 251 19.01 6.55 11.18
N LYS A 252 17.91 7.30 11.14
CA LYS A 252 17.79 8.48 10.27
C LYS A 252 18.05 9.77 11.05
N HIS A 253 19.02 10.58 10.59
CA HIS A 253 19.19 11.93 11.13
C HIS A 253 17.90 12.75 10.96
N GLY A 254 17.32 13.23 12.08
CA GLY A 254 16.01 13.89 12.13
C GLY A 254 14.83 12.94 12.41
N GLY A 255 15.08 11.62 12.47
CA GLY A 255 14.13 10.62 12.94
C GLY A 255 12.79 10.61 12.17
N VAL A 256 11.72 10.32 12.89
CA VAL A 256 10.36 10.24 12.34
C VAL A 256 9.84 11.56 11.78
N ALA A 257 10.39 12.71 12.23
CA ALA A 257 10.02 14.03 11.71
C ALA A 257 10.38 14.23 10.23
N THR A 258 11.29 13.42 9.70
CA THR A 258 11.71 13.45 8.29
C THR A 258 10.81 12.60 7.39
N LEU A 259 9.84 11.88 7.95
CA LEU A 259 8.91 11.10 7.16
C LEU A 259 7.92 12.01 6.44
N PRO A 260 7.61 11.75 5.17
CA PRO A 260 6.61 12.50 4.43
C PRO A 260 5.26 12.46 5.15
N THR A 261 4.65 13.62 5.37
CA THR A 261 3.36 13.70 6.06
C THR A 261 2.24 13.24 5.13
N PRO A 262 1.45 12.21 5.54
CA PRO A 262 0.26 11.80 4.80
C PRO A 262 -0.71 12.98 4.62
N ALA A 263 -1.49 12.98 3.54
CA ALA A 263 -2.40 14.09 3.23
C ALA A 263 -3.45 14.36 4.31
N VAL A 264 -3.93 13.29 4.99
CA VAL A 264 -4.87 13.40 6.13
C VAL A 264 -4.17 13.68 7.47
N GLY A 265 -2.84 13.79 7.50
CA GLY A 265 -2.05 13.90 8.74
C GLY A 265 -1.82 12.56 9.44
N TRP A 266 -0.72 12.47 10.23
CA TRP A 266 -0.33 11.23 10.91
C TRP A 266 -1.39 10.64 11.84
N PRO A 267 -2.07 11.42 12.73
CA PRO A 267 -3.04 10.83 13.65
C PRO A 267 -4.22 10.17 12.94
N ALA A 268 -4.81 10.85 11.94
CA ALA A 268 -5.90 10.29 11.15
C ALA A 268 -5.44 9.10 10.30
N PHE A 269 -4.24 9.17 9.72
CA PHE A 269 -3.68 8.09 8.91
C PHE A 269 -3.46 6.81 9.71
N LEU A 270 -2.90 6.91 10.91
CA LEU A 270 -2.71 5.75 11.81
C LEU A 270 -4.05 5.16 12.28
N ALA A 271 -5.03 6.01 12.61
CA ALA A 271 -6.37 5.54 12.96
C ALA A 271 -7.04 4.78 11.80
N LEU A 272 -6.97 5.34 10.58
CA LEU A 272 -7.45 4.67 9.36
C LEU A 272 -6.68 3.37 9.11
N GLY A 273 -5.37 3.35 9.34
CA GLY A 273 -4.53 2.15 9.23
C GLY A 273 -5.03 1.01 10.11
N VAL A 274 -5.33 1.29 11.38
CA VAL A 274 -5.88 0.30 12.32
C VAL A 274 -7.27 -0.19 11.86
N ILE A 275 -8.15 0.74 11.45
CA ILE A 275 -9.51 0.41 11.00
C ILE A 275 -9.46 -0.47 9.74
N TYR A 276 -8.74 -0.05 8.70
CA TYR A 276 -8.65 -0.80 7.45
C TYR A 276 -7.89 -2.11 7.61
N PHE A 277 -6.88 -2.16 8.47
CA PHE A 277 -6.24 -3.40 8.85
C PHE A 277 -7.23 -4.38 9.48
N GLY A 278 -8.02 -3.93 10.46
CA GLY A 278 -9.02 -4.76 11.12
C GLY A 278 -10.06 -5.30 10.14
N MET A 279 -10.55 -4.46 9.22
CA MET A 279 -11.52 -4.87 8.20
C MET A 279 -10.92 -5.88 7.21
N ASN A 280 -9.73 -5.60 6.69
CA ASN A 280 -9.01 -6.49 5.78
C ASN A 280 -8.75 -7.85 6.43
N TYR A 281 -8.30 -7.82 7.68
CA TYR A 281 -8.05 -9.02 8.48
C TYR A 281 -9.32 -9.85 8.70
N LEU A 282 -10.45 -9.22 9.03
CA LEU A 282 -11.72 -9.93 9.23
C LEU A 282 -12.23 -10.58 7.93
N LEU A 283 -12.06 -9.91 6.78
CA LEU A 283 -12.45 -10.45 5.47
C LEU A 283 -11.64 -11.71 5.13
N PHE A 284 -10.33 -11.63 5.18
CA PHE A 284 -9.45 -12.75 4.83
C PHE A 284 -9.38 -13.81 5.94
N GLY A 285 -9.37 -13.41 7.19
CA GLY A 285 -9.41 -14.31 8.33
C GLY A 285 -10.67 -15.19 8.34
N ALA A 286 -11.83 -14.63 8.00
CA ALA A 286 -13.06 -15.40 7.84
C ALA A 286 -12.94 -16.42 6.68
N ALA A 287 -12.34 -16.03 5.56
CA ALA A 287 -12.10 -16.94 4.44
C ALA A 287 -11.19 -18.12 4.83
N PHE A 288 -10.09 -17.85 5.52
CA PHE A 288 -9.19 -18.90 6.00
C PHE A 288 -9.83 -19.80 7.06
N LEU A 289 -10.63 -19.24 7.98
CA LEU A 289 -11.40 -20.02 8.94
C LEU A 289 -12.40 -20.97 8.26
N MET A 290 -13.10 -20.49 7.22
CA MET A 290 -14.03 -21.31 6.44
C MET A 290 -13.32 -22.46 5.74
N ILE A 291 -12.16 -22.23 5.15
CA ILE A 291 -11.34 -23.25 4.49
C ILE A 291 -10.85 -24.27 5.50
N GLY A 292 -10.27 -23.79 6.61
CA GLY A 292 -9.79 -24.66 7.66
C GLY A 292 -10.88 -25.58 8.25
N ALA A 293 -12.12 -25.06 8.36
CA ALA A 293 -13.25 -25.86 8.80
C ALA A 293 -13.64 -26.99 7.82
N GLN A 294 -13.46 -26.78 6.53
CA GLN A 294 -13.83 -27.74 5.49
C GLN A 294 -12.80 -28.85 5.29
N ALA A 295 -11.55 -28.58 5.56
CA ALA A 295 -10.47 -29.54 5.37
C ALA A 295 -10.50 -30.66 6.42
N SER A 296 -10.17 -31.87 6.02
CA SER A 296 -10.10 -33.05 6.91
C SER A 296 -8.70 -33.24 7.49
N THR A 297 -7.68 -32.82 6.76
CA THR A 297 -6.27 -32.99 7.12
C THR A 297 -5.49 -31.67 7.01
N ALA A 298 -4.36 -31.58 7.69
CA ALA A 298 -3.44 -30.45 7.59
C ALA A 298 -3.00 -30.17 6.14
N ARG A 299 -2.73 -31.22 5.36
CA ARG A 299 -2.35 -31.11 3.95
C ARG A 299 -3.48 -30.54 3.09
N GLU A 300 -4.71 -30.93 3.35
CA GLU A 300 -5.89 -30.41 2.66
C GLU A 300 -6.11 -28.94 2.99
N VAL A 301 -5.94 -28.53 4.24
CA VAL A 301 -5.99 -27.11 4.64
C VAL A 301 -4.98 -26.29 3.83
N GLN A 302 -3.74 -26.75 3.75
CA GLN A 302 -2.68 -26.06 3.01
C GLN A 302 -3.00 -25.95 1.51
N THR A 303 -3.51 -27.02 0.90
CA THR A 303 -3.88 -27.04 -0.52
C THR A 303 -5.05 -26.08 -0.81
N LEU A 304 -6.08 -26.09 0.05
CA LEU A 304 -7.27 -25.24 -0.11
C LEU A 304 -6.98 -23.76 0.20
N SER A 305 -5.95 -23.46 0.99
CA SER A 305 -5.55 -22.08 1.28
C SER A 305 -4.79 -21.40 0.15
N MET A 306 -4.10 -22.16 -0.71
CA MET A 306 -3.32 -21.61 -1.83
C MET A 306 -4.12 -20.69 -2.76
N PRO A 307 -5.35 -21.04 -3.22
CA PRO A 307 -6.16 -20.14 -4.06
C PRO A 307 -6.48 -18.80 -3.38
N VAL A 308 -6.73 -18.80 -2.06
CA VAL A 308 -7.02 -17.57 -1.31
C VAL A 308 -5.77 -16.70 -1.19
N THR A 309 -4.63 -17.31 -0.89
CA THR A 309 -3.35 -16.59 -0.85
C THR A 309 -3.01 -16.00 -2.21
N PHE A 310 -3.21 -16.73 -3.29
CA PHE A 310 -3.01 -16.23 -4.64
C PHE A 310 -3.96 -15.07 -4.98
N ALA A 311 -5.25 -15.22 -4.62
CA ALA A 311 -6.23 -14.15 -4.76
C ALA A 311 -5.83 -12.89 -3.97
N GLN A 312 -5.27 -13.03 -2.76
CA GLN A 312 -4.75 -11.88 -1.99
C GLN A 312 -3.65 -11.12 -2.75
N VAL A 313 -2.73 -11.84 -3.42
CA VAL A 313 -1.66 -11.21 -4.22
C VAL A 313 -2.25 -10.45 -5.42
N LEU A 314 -3.23 -11.04 -6.13
CA LEU A 314 -3.91 -10.36 -7.24
C LEU A 314 -4.68 -9.13 -6.77
N ILE A 315 -5.38 -9.22 -5.64
CA ILE A 315 -6.13 -8.11 -5.05
C ILE A 315 -5.17 -7.00 -4.61
N PHE A 316 -4.02 -7.35 -4.03
CA PHE A 316 -2.96 -6.38 -3.71
C PHE A 316 -2.44 -5.68 -4.97
N GLY A 317 -2.16 -6.42 -6.05
CA GLY A 317 -1.75 -5.84 -7.33
C GLY A 317 -2.79 -4.87 -7.90
N PHE A 318 -4.08 -5.23 -7.80
CA PHE A 318 -5.18 -4.35 -8.22
C PHE A 318 -5.26 -3.08 -7.35
N ALA A 319 -5.11 -3.20 -6.03
CA ALA A 319 -5.06 -2.05 -5.13
C ALA A 319 -3.82 -1.17 -5.38
N ALA A 320 -2.66 -1.77 -5.69
CA ALA A 320 -1.41 -1.05 -5.95
C ALA A 320 -1.47 -0.22 -7.25
N ALA A 321 -2.24 -0.68 -8.24
CA ALA A 321 -2.46 0.06 -9.49
C ALA A 321 -3.23 1.39 -9.30
N ALA A 322 -3.81 1.63 -8.13
CA ALA A 322 -4.52 2.86 -7.78
C ALA A 322 -3.60 3.96 -7.20
N ILE A 323 -2.36 3.63 -6.84
CA ILE A 323 -1.40 4.57 -6.23
C ILE A 323 -0.95 5.58 -7.29
N GLY A 324 -0.91 6.86 -6.90
CA GLY A 324 -0.52 7.97 -7.78
C GLY A 324 -1.69 8.60 -8.54
N ASP A 325 -2.79 7.87 -8.73
CA ASP A 325 -4.03 8.39 -9.35
C ASP A 325 -5.28 7.75 -8.74
N SER A 326 -5.53 8.09 -7.49
CA SER A 326 -6.67 7.55 -6.70
C SER A 326 -8.05 7.92 -7.27
N ASN A 327 -8.14 8.89 -8.19
CA ASN A 327 -9.38 9.31 -8.84
C ASN A 327 -9.57 8.71 -10.24
N SER A 328 -8.62 7.93 -10.74
CA SER A 328 -8.77 7.19 -11.98
C SER A 328 -9.88 6.14 -11.90
N THR A 329 -10.35 5.67 -13.06
CA THR A 329 -11.34 4.59 -13.13
C THR A 329 -10.87 3.35 -12.38
N THR A 330 -9.58 3.00 -12.51
CA THR A 330 -8.96 1.89 -11.80
C THR A 330 -8.93 2.14 -10.30
N GLY A 331 -8.54 3.37 -9.87
CA GLY A 331 -8.52 3.77 -8.46
C GLY A 331 -9.89 3.69 -7.80
N LEU A 332 -10.93 4.19 -8.47
CA LEU A 332 -12.31 4.13 -7.98
C LEU A 332 -12.83 2.68 -7.94
N ALA A 333 -12.55 1.87 -8.98
CA ALA A 333 -12.95 0.47 -9.00
C ALA A 333 -12.27 -0.32 -7.85
N ALA A 334 -10.99 -0.10 -7.60
CA ALA A 334 -10.25 -0.72 -6.50
C ALA A 334 -10.75 -0.25 -5.13
N ALA A 335 -11.20 1.01 -5.00
CA ALA A 335 -11.79 1.55 -3.77
C ALA A 335 -13.19 0.98 -3.47
N ILE A 336 -13.98 0.65 -4.51
CA ILE A 336 -15.33 0.09 -4.35
C ILE A 336 -15.29 -1.44 -4.16
N PHE A 337 -14.34 -2.13 -4.79
CA PHE A 337 -14.24 -3.59 -4.65
C PHE A 337 -13.91 -3.99 -3.21
N PRO A 338 -14.75 -4.79 -2.52
CA PRO A 338 -14.67 -4.96 -1.07
C PRO A 338 -13.34 -5.50 -0.55
N LEU A 339 -12.68 -6.38 -1.30
CA LEU A 339 -11.45 -7.03 -0.87
C LEU A 339 -10.20 -6.16 -1.08
N SER A 340 -10.20 -5.24 -2.06
CA SER A 340 -9.10 -4.28 -2.29
C SER A 340 -9.32 -2.94 -1.59
N SER A 341 -10.57 -2.60 -1.29
CA SER A 341 -10.96 -1.32 -0.71
C SER A 341 -10.16 -0.93 0.54
N PRO A 342 -9.90 -1.80 1.53
CA PRO A 342 -9.10 -1.42 2.70
C PRO A 342 -7.70 -0.95 2.34
N MET A 343 -7.05 -1.63 1.39
CA MET A 343 -5.69 -1.29 0.94
C MET A 343 -5.70 0.00 0.12
N THR A 344 -6.64 0.13 -0.82
CA THR A 344 -6.77 1.30 -1.70
C THR A 344 -7.15 2.55 -0.91
N MET A 345 -8.08 2.43 0.05
CA MET A 345 -8.50 3.56 0.85
C MET A 345 -7.43 4.01 1.84
N LEU A 346 -6.60 3.08 2.38
CA LEU A 346 -5.44 3.47 3.17
C LEU A 346 -4.45 4.27 2.33
N ALA A 347 -4.15 3.84 1.10
CA ALA A 347 -3.31 4.58 0.17
C ALA A 347 -3.88 5.97 -0.15
N ARG A 348 -5.21 6.05 -0.39
CA ARG A 348 -5.91 7.33 -0.61
C ARG A 348 -5.75 8.29 0.57
N GLY A 349 -5.76 7.82 1.81
CA GLY A 349 -5.51 8.66 3.00
C GLY A 349 -4.09 9.26 3.05
N ALA A 350 -3.10 8.61 2.44
CA ALA A 350 -1.78 9.20 2.28
C ALA A 350 -1.73 10.28 1.19
N GLU A 351 -2.53 10.13 0.11
CA GLU A 351 -2.49 10.98 -1.08
C GLU A 351 -3.47 12.17 -1.05
N GLN A 352 -4.68 11.95 -0.49
CA GLN A 352 -5.79 12.90 -0.54
C GLN A 352 -6.18 13.37 0.88
N PRO A 353 -6.45 14.68 1.08
CA PRO A 353 -6.76 15.22 2.41
C PRO A 353 -8.21 15.01 2.86
N GLU A 354 -9.11 14.61 1.97
CA GLU A 354 -10.53 14.48 2.24
C GLU A 354 -10.82 13.25 3.12
N LEU A 355 -11.45 13.47 4.28
CA LEU A 355 -11.85 12.39 5.21
C LEU A 355 -13.24 11.80 4.92
N TRP A 356 -14.13 12.53 4.21
CA TRP A 356 -15.48 12.07 3.97
C TRP A 356 -15.58 10.77 3.14
N PRO A 357 -14.69 10.49 2.12
CA PRO A 357 -14.73 9.23 1.40
C PRO A 357 -14.43 8.03 2.28
N HIS A 358 -13.60 8.23 3.32
CA HIS A 358 -13.27 7.20 4.29
C HIS A 358 -14.48 6.77 5.13
N LEU A 359 -15.38 7.70 5.49
CA LEU A 359 -16.62 7.35 6.19
C LEU A 359 -17.50 6.43 5.34
N GLY A 360 -17.70 6.78 4.07
CA GLY A 360 -18.43 5.94 3.13
C GLY A 360 -17.79 4.56 2.94
N ALA A 361 -16.46 4.51 2.79
CA ALA A 361 -15.71 3.28 2.65
C ALA A 361 -15.78 2.39 3.91
N ILE A 362 -15.71 2.96 5.10
CA ILE A 362 -15.83 2.24 6.37
C ILE A 362 -17.22 1.61 6.50
N LEU A 363 -18.28 2.34 6.19
CA LEU A 363 -19.66 1.80 6.20
C LEU A 363 -19.82 0.67 5.18
N TRP A 364 -19.30 0.85 3.97
CA TRP A 364 -19.28 -0.15 2.91
C TRP A 364 -18.52 -1.41 3.35
N GLN A 365 -17.36 -1.25 3.93
CA GLN A 365 -16.55 -2.34 4.47
C GLN A 365 -17.24 -3.06 5.64
N ALA A 366 -17.85 -2.31 6.57
CA ALA A 366 -18.60 -2.90 7.68
C ALA A 366 -19.74 -3.79 7.19
N LEU A 367 -20.45 -3.36 6.12
CA LEU A 367 -21.48 -4.17 5.47
C LEU A 367 -20.91 -5.49 4.95
N TRP A 368 -19.82 -5.43 4.17
CA TRP A 368 -19.21 -6.64 3.58
C TRP A 368 -18.59 -7.55 4.63
N VAL A 369 -17.92 -7.00 5.64
CA VAL A 369 -17.42 -7.77 6.80
C VAL A 369 -18.58 -8.47 7.48
N GLY A 370 -19.69 -7.79 7.75
CA GLY A 370 -20.87 -8.38 8.35
C GLY A 370 -21.48 -9.52 7.52
N LEU A 371 -21.57 -9.32 6.20
CA LEU A 371 -22.08 -10.34 5.27
C LEU A 371 -21.16 -11.58 5.22
N ILE A 372 -19.85 -11.38 5.11
CA ILE A 372 -18.86 -12.48 5.04
C ILE A 372 -18.77 -13.21 6.38
N LEU A 373 -18.81 -12.51 7.51
CA LEU A 373 -18.85 -13.14 8.83
C LEU A 373 -20.12 -14.00 9.02
N ARG A 374 -21.27 -13.48 8.59
CA ARG A 374 -22.52 -14.23 8.65
C ARG A 374 -22.50 -15.47 7.76
N ALA A 375 -22.07 -15.33 6.52
CA ALA A 375 -21.92 -16.45 5.59
C ALA A 375 -20.88 -17.46 6.12
N GLY A 376 -19.76 -16.97 6.65
CA GLY A 376 -18.70 -17.79 7.23
C GLY A 376 -19.17 -18.58 8.45
N ALA A 377 -19.88 -17.97 9.37
CA ALA A 377 -20.44 -18.65 10.53
C ALA A 377 -21.45 -19.75 10.13
N GLN A 378 -22.29 -19.47 9.13
CA GLN A 378 -23.25 -20.46 8.60
C GLN A 378 -22.53 -21.65 7.95
N LEU A 379 -21.51 -21.39 7.15
CA LEU A 379 -20.75 -22.43 6.47
C LEU A 379 -19.94 -23.26 7.49
N PHE A 380 -19.29 -22.57 8.43
CA PHE A 380 -18.53 -23.20 9.50
C PHE A 380 -19.40 -24.15 10.33
N ARG A 381 -20.63 -23.74 10.71
CA ARG A 381 -21.59 -24.58 11.41
C ARG A 381 -21.97 -25.82 10.61
N LYS A 382 -22.18 -25.70 9.27
CA LYS A 382 -22.53 -26.84 8.40
C LYS A 382 -21.40 -27.84 8.21
N THR A 383 -20.14 -27.39 8.31
CA THR A 383 -18.95 -28.20 7.99
C THR A 383 -18.33 -28.84 9.22
N VAL A 384 -18.30 -28.15 10.37
CA VAL A 384 -17.70 -28.66 11.61
C VAL A 384 -18.45 -29.89 12.16
N LEU A 385 -19.79 -29.95 11.98
CA LEU A 385 -20.60 -31.06 12.46
C LEU A 385 -20.59 -32.29 11.52
N LYS A 386 -20.01 -32.20 10.33
CA LYS A 386 -19.90 -33.33 9.41
C LYS A 386 -18.57 -34.04 9.56
N SER A 387 -18.44 -34.83 10.61
CA SER A 387 -17.31 -35.74 10.84
C SER A 387 -17.53 -37.06 10.08
N GLY A 388 -17.12 -37.09 8.79
CA GLY A 388 -17.16 -38.33 7.99
C GLY A 388 -16.46 -38.12 6.64
N PRO A 389 -15.85 -39.21 6.06
CA PRO A 389 -15.26 -39.09 4.73
C PRO A 389 -16.33 -38.65 3.72
N ARG A 390 -16.05 -37.58 3.00
CA ARG A 390 -16.93 -37.13 1.90
C ARG A 390 -16.95 -38.23 0.84
N LEU A 391 -18.11 -38.84 0.61
CA LEU A 391 -18.30 -39.66 -0.57
C LEU A 391 -18.13 -38.77 -1.80
N PRO A 392 -17.25 -39.15 -2.73
CA PRO A 392 -17.04 -38.37 -3.94
C PRO A 392 -18.36 -38.29 -4.73
N TRP A 393 -18.64 -37.11 -5.29
CA TRP A 393 -19.89 -36.76 -5.97
C TRP A 393 -20.30 -37.78 -7.09
N TRP A 394 -19.34 -38.50 -7.66
CA TRP A 394 -19.62 -39.55 -8.68
C TRP A 394 -20.21 -40.83 -8.12
N ARG A 395 -20.38 -40.98 -6.80
CA ARG A 395 -21.04 -42.13 -6.17
C ARG A 395 -22.54 -41.94 -5.93
N PHE A 396 -23.13 -40.78 -6.24
CA PHE A 396 -24.56 -40.53 -6.11
C PHE A 396 -25.42 -41.16 -7.24
N GLY A 397 -24.85 -41.94 -8.17
CA GLY A 397 -25.54 -42.58 -9.28
C GLY A 397 -25.73 -44.06 -9.18
N ARG A 398 -25.49 -44.70 -8.00
CA ARG A 398 -25.72 -46.12 -7.79
C ARG A 398 -26.38 -46.39 -6.43
N ALA A 399 -27.67 -46.11 -6.34
CA ALA A 399 -28.61 -46.65 -5.37
C ALA A 399 -29.90 -46.91 -6.09
#